data_3ec1cb8d0fd43d90d94a0decb1989ce5
#
_entry.id   3ec1cb8d0fd43d90d94a0decb1989ce5
#
_cell.length_a   1.000
_cell.length_b   1.000
_cell.length_c   1.000
_cell.angle_alpha   90.00
_cell.angle_beta   90.00
_cell.angle_gamma   90.00
#
_symmetry.space_group_name_H-M   'P 1'
#
loop_
_entity.id
_entity.type
_entity.pdbx_description
1 polymer ?
#
loop_
_entity_poly.entity_id
_entity_poly.type
_entity_poly.pdbx_seq_one_letter_code
_entity_poly.pdbx_strand_id
1 'polypeptide(L)' 'MILTTIDGIPLFSTIAEAQSWASSYGISGTHTHNYQGQIGYM' A
#
# COMPACT_ATOMS: atom_id res chain seq x y z
N MET A 1 4.13 -6.84 -3.73
CA MET A 1 4.08 -7.80 -2.61
C MET A 1 3.60 -7.08 -1.35
N ILE A 2 2.74 -7.71 -0.59
CA ILE A 2 2.22 -7.11 0.63
C ILE A 2 3.25 -7.27 1.75
N LEU A 3 3.62 -6.15 2.37
CA LEU A 3 4.54 -6.15 3.51
C LEU A 3 3.81 -6.47 4.81
N THR A 4 2.67 -5.82 5.03
CA THR A 4 1.85 -6.01 6.21
C THR A 4 0.48 -5.39 5.95
N THR A 5 -0.39 -5.40 6.97
CA THR A 5 -1.66 -4.68 6.90
C THR A 5 -1.72 -3.69 8.04
N ILE A 6 -2.33 -2.52 7.77
CA ILE A 6 -2.55 -1.48 8.76
C ILE A 6 -4.03 -1.15 8.72
N ASP A 7 -4.71 -1.38 9.84
CA ASP A 7 -6.17 -1.17 9.95
C ASP A 7 -6.96 -1.89 8.85
N GLY A 8 -6.50 -3.09 8.49
CA GLY A 8 -7.17 -3.89 7.48
C GLY A 8 -6.80 -3.53 6.04
N ILE A 9 -5.93 -2.54 5.85
CA ILE A 9 -5.50 -2.09 4.52
C ILE A 9 -4.10 -2.63 4.25
N PRO A 10 -3.87 -3.32 3.12
CA PRO A 10 -2.55 -3.87 2.83
C PRO A 10 -1.53 -2.79 2.50
N LEU A 11 -0.32 -2.98 2.97
CA LEU A 11 0.82 -2.13 2.67
C LEU A 11 1.71 -2.86 1.66
N PHE A 12 1.84 -2.28 0.48
CA PHE A 12 2.55 -2.94 -0.63
C PHE A 12 4.00 -2.47 -0.72
N SER A 13 4.84 -3.33 -1.27
CA SER A 13 6.26 -2.99 -1.46
C SER A 13 6.48 -2.12 -2.70
N THR A 14 5.52 -2.03 -3.61
CA THR A 14 5.64 -1.19 -4.80
C THR A 14 4.41 -0.30 -4.95
N ILE A 15 4.62 0.86 -5.55
CA ILE A 15 3.53 1.81 -5.77
C ILE A 15 2.51 1.28 -6.78
N ALA A 16 2.97 0.52 -7.77
CA ALA A 16 2.09 -0.05 -8.78
C ALA A 16 1.06 -0.99 -8.16
N GLU A 17 1.49 -1.81 -7.22
CA GLU A 17 0.59 -2.72 -6.51
C GLU A 17 -0.43 -1.94 -5.67
N ALA A 18 0.03 -0.91 -4.97
CA ALA A 18 -0.85 -0.08 -4.15
C ALA A 18 -1.89 0.63 -5.02
N GLN A 19 -1.48 1.16 -6.15
CA GLN A 19 -2.40 1.84 -7.06
C GLN A 19 -3.43 0.88 -7.66
N SER A 20 -3.01 -0.33 -7.99
CA SER A 20 -3.91 -1.34 -8.51
C SER A 20 -4.98 -1.71 -7.48
N TRP A 21 -4.56 -1.90 -6.23
CA TRP A 21 -5.49 -2.20 -5.14
C TRP A 21 -6.48 -1.05 -4.92
N ALA A 22 -5.95 0.18 -4.86
CA ALA A 22 -6.78 1.36 -4.63
C ALA A 22 -7.80 1.55 -5.76
N SER A 23 -7.40 1.31 -6.99
CA SER A 23 -8.28 1.42 -8.15
C SER A 23 -9.46 0.46 -8.05
N SER A 24 -9.21 -0.76 -7.56
CA SER A 24 -10.26 -1.76 -7.38
C SER A 24 -11.28 -1.37 -6.32
N TYR A 25 -10.88 -0.51 -5.37
CA TYR A 25 -11.74 -0.06 -4.29
C TYR A 25 -12.23 1.37 -4.46
N GLY A 26 -11.99 1.97 -5.62
CA GLY A 26 -12.44 3.33 -5.91
C GLY A 26 -11.72 4.41 -5.13
N ILE A 27 -10.53 4.11 -4.62
CA ILE A 27 -9.72 5.06 -3.87
C ILE A 27 -8.70 5.68 -4.81
N SER A 28 -8.54 7.00 -4.77
CA SER A 28 -7.52 7.69 -5.55
C SER A 28 -6.41 8.17 -4.63
N GLY A 29 -5.17 8.06 -5.10
CA GLY A 29 -4.00 8.47 -4.34
C GLY A 29 -3.46 7.35 -3.46
N THR A 30 -2.18 7.45 -3.15
CA THR A 30 -1.50 6.49 -2.31
C THR A 30 -0.72 7.23 -1.23
N HIS A 31 -0.50 6.56 -0.10
CA HIS A 31 0.32 7.07 0.99
C HIS A 31 1.50 6.16 1.21
N THR A 32 2.56 6.70 1.79
CA THR A 32 3.74 5.91 2.12
C THR A 32 3.86 5.77 3.63
N HIS A 33 4.36 4.61 4.05
CA HIS A 33 4.64 4.34 5.46
C HIS A 33 5.96 3.60 5.56
N ASN A 34 6.71 3.90 6.62
CA ASN A 34 7.92 3.14 6.92
C ASN A 34 7.52 1.86 7.64
N TYR A 35 8.06 0.75 7.18
CA TYR A 35 7.84 -0.54 7.82
C TYR A 35 9.16 -1.30 7.85
N GLN A 36 9.72 -1.47 9.04
CA GLN A 36 10.96 -2.22 9.27
C GLN A 36 12.10 -1.80 8.33
N GLY A 37 12.28 -0.50 8.17
CA GLY A 37 13.35 0.04 7.34
C GLY A 37 13.04 0.07 5.86
N GLN A 38 11.82 -0.25 5.46
CA GLN A 38 11.38 -0.21 4.07
C GLN A 38 10.26 0.81 3.91
N ILE A 39 10.13 1.35 2.69
CA ILE A 39 9.00 2.19 2.35
C ILE A 39 7.92 1.30 1.75
N GLY A 40 6.73 1.34 2.35
CA GLY A 40 5.57 0.66 1.82
C GLY A 40 4.56 1.65 1.28
N TYR A 41 3.70 1.19 0.41
CA TYR A 41 2.67 2.00 -0.25
C TYR A 41 1.29 1.42 0.01
N MET A 42 0.34 2.30 0.28
CA MET A 42 -1.05 1.88 0.49
C MET A 42 -2.06 2.92 -0.01
#